data_16f09625e19468a50b8cccba79e49506
#
_entry.id   16f09625e19468a50b8cccba79e49506
#
_cell.length_a   1.000
_cell.length_b   1.000
_cell.length_c   1.000
_cell.angle_alpha   90.00
_cell.angle_beta   90.00
_cell.angle_gamma   90.00
#
_symmetry.space_group_name_H-M   'P 1'
#
loop_
_entity.id
_entity.type
_entity.pdbx_description
1 polymer ?
#
loop_
_entity_poly.entity_id
_entity_poly.type
_entity_poly.pdbx_seq_one_letter_code
_entity_poly.pdbx_strand_id
1 'polypeptide(L)'
;MWDLDLWVIPKGAPNKEAALKFIAFSTDTQRLADQASWISYGPARASSVAKIGNHATAGFAMAQHMPTSPANFKNALQNDFEFWADHQDELNERFNAWLAK
;
A
#
# COMPACT_ATOMS: atom_id res chain seq x y z
N MET A 1 -7.85 -1.40 8.96
CA MET A 1 -7.10 -0.13 8.87
C MET A 1 -6.55 0.02 7.46
N TRP A 2 -6.52 1.24 6.92
CA TRP A 2 -5.93 1.52 5.62
C TRP A 2 -4.87 2.62 5.73
N ASP A 3 -3.88 2.55 4.86
CA ASP A 3 -2.78 3.49 4.77
C ASP A 3 -2.41 3.69 3.30
N LEU A 4 -1.54 4.62 3.00
CA LEU A 4 -1.07 4.94 1.66
C LEU A 4 0.45 4.79 1.59
N ASP A 5 0.91 3.82 0.80
CA ASP A 5 2.33 3.66 0.50
C ASP A 5 2.80 4.74 -0.48
N LEU A 6 3.88 5.41 -0.15
CA LEU A 6 4.38 6.57 -0.89
C LEU A 6 5.81 6.35 -1.40
N TRP A 7 6.03 6.69 -2.67
CA TRP A 7 7.38 6.87 -3.18
C TRP A 7 7.93 8.24 -2.75
N VAL A 8 9.12 8.27 -2.17
CA VAL A 8 9.77 9.51 -1.77
C VAL A 8 11.16 9.62 -2.38
N ILE A 9 11.56 10.85 -2.72
CA ILE A 9 12.93 11.16 -3.17
C ILE A 9 13.53 12.10 -2.14
N PRO A 10 14.51 11.66 -1.34
CA PRO A 10 15.15 12.50 -0.34
C PRO A 10 15.78 13.75 -0.94
N LYS A 11 15.79 14.85 -0.19
CA LYS A 11 16.50 16.08 -0.58
C LYS A 11 17.97 15.77 -0.81
N GLY A 12 18.52 16.19 -1.96
CA GLY A 12 19.91 15.95 -2.31
C GLY A 12 20.21 14.58 -2.94
N ALA A 13 19.19 13.77 -3.23
CA ALA A 13 19.40 12.51 -3.95
C ALA A 13 20.12 12.74 -5.30
N PRO A 14 21.22 12.03 -5.58
CA PRO A 14 22.06 12.31 -6.76
C PRO A 14 21.37 11.94 -8.09
N ASN A 15 20.43 10.98 -8.06
CA ASN A 15 19.79 10.42 -9.26
C ASN A 15 18.30 10.77 -9.35
N LYS A 16 17.92 11.99 -8.99
CA LYS A 16 16.52 12.43 -8.94
C LYS A 16 15.75 12.17 -10.25
N GLU A 17 16.37 12.45 -11.41
CA GLU A 17 15.70 12.23 -12.70
C GLU A 17 15.42 10.75 -12.96
N ALA A 18 16.37 9.87 -12.65
CA ALA A 18 16.16 8.42 -12.78
C ALA A 18 15.06 7.93 -11.82
N ALA A 19 15.04 8.43 -10.58
CA ALA A 19 14.00 8.12 -9.60
C ALA A 19 12.61 8.57 -10.08
N LEU A 20 12.49 9.77 -10.66
CA LEU A 20 11.23 10.24 -11.25
C LEU A 20 10.74 9.35 -12.41
N LYS A 21 11.65 8.90 -13.27
CA LYS A 21 11.32 7.95 -14.36
C LYS A 21 10.85 6.61 -13.79
N PHE A 22 11.49 6.11 -12.74
CA PHE A 22 11.08 4.88 -12.07
C PHE A 22 9.70 5.04 -11.43
N ILE A 23 9.43 6.14 -10.73
CA ILE A 23 8.12 6.43 -10.12
C ILE A 23 7.05 6.49 -11.21
N ALA A 24 7.30 7.19 -12.32
CA ALA A 24 6.37 7.27 -13.43
C ALA A 24 6.07 5.90 -14.04
N PHE A 25 7.08 5.05 -14.18
CA PHE A 25 6.92 3.67 -14.63
C PHE A 25 6.14 2.82 -13.64
N SER A 26 6.53 2.81 -12.36
CA SER A 26 5.92 1.95 -11.32
C SER A 26 4.48 2.34 -10.99
N THR A 27 4.13 3.62 -11.20
CA THR A 27 2.76 4.13 -10.98
C THR A 27 1.92 4.18 -12.25
N ASP A 28 2.40 3.63 -13.37
CA ASP A 28 1.62 3.49 -14.60
C ASP A 28 0.39 2.61 -14.37
N THR A 29 -0.68 2.89 -15.13
CA THR A 29 -1.96 2.20 -15.01
C THR A 29 -1.82 0.67 -15.09
N GLN A 30 -1.04 0.17 -16.04
CA GLN A 30 -0.87 -1.28 -16.21
C GLN A 30 0.01 -1.86 -15.10
N ARG A 31 1.08 -1.18 -14.71
CA ARG A 31 2.01 -1.66 -13.67
C ARG A 31 1.34 -1.82 -12.31
N LEU A 32 0.49 -0.88 -11.93
CA LEU A 32 -0.30 -1.00 -10.70
C LEU A 32 -1.32 -2.14 -10.76
N ALA A 33 -1.92 -2.39 -11.93
CA ALA A 33 -2.81 -3.54 -12.11
C ALA A 33 -2.04 -4.88 -12.08
N ASP A 34 -0.85 -4.93 -12.69
CA ASP A 34 0.03 -6.10 -12.65
C ASP A 34 0.44 -6.43 -11.21
N GLN A 35 0.82 -5.42 -10.40
CA GLN A 35 1.13 -5.59 -8.98
C GLN A 35 -0.05 -6.20 -8.22
N ALA A 36 -1.27 -5.73 -8.46
CA ALA A 36 -2.47 -6.23 -7.84
C ALA A 36 -2.76 -7.73 -8.17
N SER A 37 -2.16 -8.28 -9.22
CA SER A 37 -2.23 -9.71 -9.53
C SER A 37 -1.32 -10.58 -8.65
N TRP A 38 -0.41 -9.98 -7.89
CA TRP A 38 0.50 -10.70 -7.00
C TRP A 38 0.20 -10.50 -5.53
N ILE A 39 -0.22 -9.29 -5.15
CA ILE A 39 -0.49 -8.93 -3.76
C ILE A 39 -1.79 -8.12 -3.65
N SER A 40 -2.47 -8.23 -2.51
CA SER A 40 -3.73 -7.52 -2.23
C SER A 40 -3.49 -6.07 -1.85
N TYR A 41 -2.75 -5.32 -2.68
CA TYR A 41 -2.55 -3.88 -2.52
C TYR A 41 -3.43 -3.13 -3.52
N GLY A 42 -4.35 -2.33 -3.02
CA GLY A 42 -5.28 -1.59 -3.86
C GLY A 42 -4.55 -0.51 -4.68
N PRO A 43 -4.66 -0.52 -6.02
CA PRO A 43 -4.03 0.52 -6.82
C PRO A 43 -4.51 1.91 -6.46
N ALA A 44 -3.58 2.85 -6.26
CA ALA A 44 -3.90 4.26 -6.00
C ALA A 44 -4.43 5.00 -7.24
N ARG A 45 -4.40 4.37 -8.41
CA ARG A 45 -4.89 4.93 -9.67
C ARG A 45 -6.22 4.27 -10.08
N ALA A 46 -7.29 5.05 -10.19
CA ALA A 46 -8.62 4.54 -10.53
C ALA A 46 -8.64 3.76 -11.87
N SER A 47 -7.87 4.19 -12.87
CA SER A 47 -7.77 3.50 -14.16
C SER A 47 -7.14 2.10 -14.07
N SER A 48 -6.41 1.80 -13.00
CA SER A 48 -5.82 0.48 -12.76
C SER A 48 -6.84 -0.50 -12.17
N VAL A 49 -7.80 -0.01 -11.40
CA VAL A 49 -8.80 -0.85 -10.73
C VAL A 49 -9.58 -1.72 -11.73
N ALA A 50 -9.98 -1.13 -12.88
CA ALA A 50 -10.70 -1.84 -13.92
C ALA A 50 -9.86 -2.91 -14.65
N LYS A 51 -8.52 -2.90 -14.44
CA LYS A 51 -7.58 -3.83 -15.07
C LYS A 51 -7.06 -4.92 -14.12
N ILE A 52 -7.53 -4.93 -12.88
CA ILE A 52 -7.14 -5.97 -11.91
C ILE A 52 -7.66 -7.32 -12.41
N GLY A 53 -6.73 -8.24 -12.65
CA GLY A 53 -7.00 -9.59 -13.12
C GLY A 53 -7.07 -10.61 -11.99
N ASN A 54 -6.76 -11.84 -12.35
CA ASN A 54 -6.64 -12.96 -11.41
C ASN A 54 -5.27 -12.95 -10.75
N HIS A 55 -5.19 -13.61 -9.58
CA HIS A 55 -3.92 -13.87 -8.92
C HIS A 55 -3.01 -14.69 -9.85
N ALA A 56 -1.76 -14.24 -10.01
CA ALA A 56 -0.85 -14.71 -11.05
C ALA A 56 -0.56 -16.23 -10.99
N THR A 57 -0.61 -16.84 -9.81
CA THR A 57 -0.38 -18.28 -9.63
C THR A 57 -1.60 -19.06 -9.14
N ALA A 58 -2.43 -18.47 -8.30
CA ALA A 58 -3.58 -19.15 -7.67
C ALA A 58 -4.88 -19.05 -8.49
N GLY A 59 -4.94 -18.14 -9.50
CA GLY A 59 -5.99 -18.08 -10.49
C GLY A 59 -7.34 -17.46 -10.05
N PHE A 60 -7.52 -17.11 -8.78
CA PHE A 60 -8.76 -16.47 -8.31
C PHE A 60 -8.80 -14.97 -8.62
N ALA A 61 -9.99 -14.40 -8.74
CA ALA A 61 -10.19 -12.99 -9.07
C ALA A 61 -9.72 -12.07 -7.91
N MET A 62 -8.74 -11.20 -8.20
CA MET A 62 -8.12 -10.35 -7.18
C MET A 62 -8.96 -9.13 -6.77
N ALA A 63 -9.82 -8.61 -7.65
CA ALA A 63 -10.55 -7.37 -7.40
C ALA A 63 -11.37 -7.37 -6.08
N GLN A 64 -11.99 -8.49 -5.75
CA GLN A 64 -12.75 -8.64 -4.50
C GLN A 64 -11.89 -8.73 -3.24
N HIS A 65 -10.60 -9.07 -3.37
CA HIS A 65 -9.64 -9.19 -2.28
C HIS A 65 -8.83 -7.92 -2.04
N MET A 66 -9.07 -6.87 -2.83
CA MET A 66 -8.40 -5.58 -2.62
C MET A 66 -8.93 -4.89 -1.37
N PRO A 67 -8.06 -4.34 -0.51
CA PRO A 67 -8.49 -3.54 0.65
C PRO A 67 -9.38 -2.36 0.24
N THR A 68 -9.12 -1.80 -0.93
CA THR A 68 -9.84 -0.65 -1.50
C THR A 68 -11.10 -1.02 -2.26
N SER A 69 -11.48 -2.30 -2.33
CA SER A 69 -12.79 -2.66 -2.91
C SER A 69 -13.92 -2.06 -2.06
N PRO A 70 -15.04 -1.62 -2.67
CA PRO A 70 -16.10 -0.93 -1.93
C PRO A 70 -16.63 -1.71 -0.72
N ALA A 71 -16.71 -3.04 -0.82
CA ALA A 71 -17.17 -3.90 0.26
C ALA A 71 -16.19 -3.91 1.45
N ASN A 72 -14.89 -4.01 1.17
CA ASN A 72 -13.83 -4.06 2.19
C ASN A 72 -13.55 -2.68 2.78
N PHE A 73 -13.71 -1.62 2.00
CA PHE A 73 -13.39 -0.25 2.40
C PHE A 73 -14.48 0.39 3.26
N LYS A 74 -15.70 -0.15 3.26
CA LYS A 74 -16.88 0.43 3.92
C LYS A 74 -16.66 0.75 5.41
N ASN A 75 -15.93 -0.08 6.13
CA ASN A 75 -15.65 0.07 7.56
C ASN A 75 -14.14 0.24 7.81
N ALA A 76 -13.40 0.74 6.84
CA ALA A 76 -11.96 0.91 6.98
C ALA A 76 -11.63 2.10 7.88
N LEU A 77 -10.76 1.88 8.86
CA LEU A 77 -10.19 2.94 9.70
C LEU A 77 -8.94 3.49 9.02
N GLN A 78 -8.88 4.80 8.85
CA GLN A 78 -7.68 5.47 8.36
C GLN A 78 -6.56 5.39 9.38
N ASN A 79 -5.34 5.12 8.93
CA ASN A 79 -4.15 5.23 9.76
C ASN A 79 -3.94 6.70 10.16
N ASP A 80 -3.78 6.93 11.45
CA ASP A 80 -3.53 8.24 12.03
C ASP A 80 -2.03 8.36 12.34
N PHE A 81 -1.30 9.04 11.44
CA PHE A 81 0.14 9.18 11.56
C PHE A 81 0.56 10.06 12.75
N GLU A 82 -0.27 11.02 13.18
CA GLU A 82 0.00 11.85 14.36
C GLU A 82 -0.10 11.01 15.63
N PHE A 83 -1.16 10.19 15.74
CA PHE A 83 -1.29 9.24 16.83
C PHE A 83 -0.07 8.30 16.92
N TRP A 84 0.39 7.75 15.81
CA TRP A 84 1.54 6.86 15.81
C TRP A 84 2.84 7.60 16.14
N ALA A 85 3.02 8.83 15.69
CA ALA A 85 4.18 9.64 16.04
C ALA A 85 4.28 9.88 17.56
N ASP A 86 3.14 10.07 18.22
CA ASP A 86 3.10 10.37 19.65
C ASP A 86 3.13 9.11 20.55
N HIS A 87 2.64 7.97 20.07
CA HIS A 87 2.39 6.80 20.93
C HIS A 87 3.16 5.53 20.53
N GLN A 88 3.87 5.52 19.40
CA GLN A 88 4.53 4.30 18.91
C GLN A 88 5.49 3.69 19.92
N ASP A 89 6.31 4.49 20.59
CA ASP A 89 7.32 4.01 21.53
C ASP A 89 6.67 3.39 22.76
N GLU A 90 5.68 4.06 23.37
CA GLU A 90 4.92 3.52 24.48
C GLU A 90 4.22 2.21 24.13
N LEU A 91 3.59 2.14 22.96
CA LEU A 91 2.88 0.94 22.51
C LEU A 91 3.85 -0.21 22.26
N ASN A 92 5.03 0.04 21.72
CA ASN A 92 6.09 -0.95 21.53
C ASN A 92 6.60 -1.48 22.88
N GLU A 93 6.84 -0.62 23.86
CA GLU A 93 7.25 -1.04 25.20
C GLU A 93 6.20 -1.95 25.86
N ARG A 94 4.93 -1.56 25.78
CA ARG A 94 3.81 -2.35 26.33
C ARG A 94 3.66 -3.70 25.61
N PHE A 95 3.81 -3.72 24.31
CA PHE A 95 3.77 -4.95 23.53
C PHE A 95 4.92 -5.89 23.88
N ASN A 96 6.14 -5.38 23.96
CA ASN A 96 7.32 -6.16 24.36
C ASN A 96 7.20 -6.71 25.80
N ALA A 97 6.69 -5.92 26.71
CA ALA A 97 6.41 -6.37 28.10
C ALA A 97 5.32 -7.46 28.13
N TRP A 98 4.34 -7.42 27.25
CA TRP A 98 3.34 -8.48 27.10
C TRP A 98 3.93 -9.76 26.51
N LEU A 99 4.80 -9.67 25.50
CA LEU A 99 5.47 -10.83 24.87
C LEU A 99 6.41 -11.56 25.86
N ALA A 100 6.98 -10.85 26.83
CA ALA A 100 7.92 -11.41 27.81
C ALA A 100 7.26 -12.19 28.96
N LYS A 101 5.94 -12.27 29.01
CA LYS A 101 5.15 -13.02 29.98
C LYS A 101 4.95 -14.48 29.57
#